data_bfcc84abbea4cd42a44508ac684f87c8
#
_entry.id   bfcc84abbea4cd42a44508ac684f87c8
#
_cell.length_a   1.000
_cell.length_b   1.000
_cell.length_c   1.000
_cell.angle_alpha   90.00
_cell.angle_beta   90.00
_cell.angle_gamma   90.00
#
_symmetry.space_group_name_H-M   'P 1'
#
loop_
_entity.id
_entity.type
_entity.pdbx_description
1 polymer ?
#
loop_
_entity_poly.entity_id
_entity_poly.type
_entity_poly.pdbx_seq_one_letter_code
_entity_poly.pdbx_strand_id
1 'polypeptide(L)'
;MSEAKILIVEDEAVTGMDIRKSLVEMGYSVCAIATTGELAVRKAAELHPDLILMDIMLAGQMNGIEAADKIRRHCRIPVVYLTAYSDDTFLAKAKLTEPFGYILKPFREMELKTTIEMALYKYAMEHALRISEETTRVLLNATGDLLFLIDTRGRFLAVNQALAKKAGKDIQDFIGTDITQLVNQGILSSRMAAWNLNTNQKQPVRFQEEFRNSWFDTAIYPVTSPEGDVVLFAVSIRDVTSQKKQEEQSRQNEEFFRSLIEDTSDVIAVLNRDGTLRHESPSIARCLGYDPAQMAGKPFSAIVSDDHQPLFRQVFDEVLMTPGLVRPVRLQVKSMDGKPRIMEGIISNLYGNPVIDGVVVNGWIKNESQV
;
A
#
# COMPACT_ATOMS: atom_id res chain seq x y z
N MET A 1 -10.37 17.02 29.92
CA MET A 1 -10.86 15.64 29.72
C MET A 1 -12.37 15.73 29.72
N SER A 2 -13.07 15.13 28.74
CA SER A 2 -14.55 15.10 28.78
C SER A 2 -14.99 14.31 30.00
N GLU A 3 -16.00 14.81 30.67
CA GLU A 3 -16.62 14.19 31.85
C GLU A 3 -17.16 12.80 31.45
N ALA A 4 -16.69 11.69 32.08
CA ALA A 4 -17.12 10.36 31.75
C ALA A 4 -18.63 10.20 32.06
N LYS A 5 -19.34 9.59 31.08
CA LYS A 5 -20.79 9.36 31.17
C LYS A 5 -21.08 8.01 31.82
N ILE A 6 -21.80 8.03 32.93
CA ILE A 6 -22.14 6.83 33.70
C ILE A 6 -23.64 6.55 33.62
N LEU A 7 -24.00 5.31 33.30
CA LEU A 7 -25.34 4.78 33.46
C LEU A 7 -25.44 4.06 34.79
N ILE A 8 -26.39 4.44 35.62
CA ILE A 8 -26.71 3.78 36.89
C ILE A 8 -27.86 2.81 36.66
N VAL A 9 -27.72 1.59 37.16
CA VAL A 9 -28.78 0.57 37.12
C VAL A 9 -29.04 0.13 38.54
N GLU A 10 -30.18 0.57 39.09
CA GLU A 10 -30.55 0.41 40.47
C GLU A 10 -32.08 0.50 40.58
N ASP A 11 -32.74 -0.48 41.15
CA ASP A 11 -34.20 -0.54 41.25
C ASP A 11 -34.74 0.29 42.44
N GLU A 12 -33.90 0.52 43.45
CA GLU A 12 -34.25 1.39 44.59
C GLU A 12 -33.98 2.88 44.27
N ALA A 13 -35.05 3.64 44.09
CA ALA A 13 -34.97 5.03 43.66
C ALA A 13 -34.12 5.94 44.57
N VAL A 14 -34.16 5.71 45.88
CA VAL A 14 -33.37 6.49 46.85
C VAL A 14 -31.88 6.21 46.66
N THR A 15 -31.51 4.95 46.62
CA THR A 15 -30.12 4.51 46.42
C THR A 15 -29.57 4.99 45.05
N GLY A 16 -30.37 4.90 44.00
CA GLY A 16 -29.97 5.42 42.68
C GLY A 16 -29.73 6.93 42.66
N MET A 17 -30.53 7.71 43.41
CA MET A 17 -30.37 9.15 43.52
C MET A 17 -29.14 9.54 44.36
N ASP A 18 -28.85 8.79 45.44
CA ASP A 18 -27.65 9.01 46.25
C ASP A 18 -26.37 8.70 45.46
N ILE A 19 -26.35 7.60 44.70
CA ILE A 19 -25.24 7.28 43.76
C ILE A 19 -25.06 8.42 42.76
N ARG A 20 -26.16 8.87 42.14
CA ARG A 20 -26.10 10.00 41.18
C ARG A 20 -25.49 11.24 41.80
N LYS A 21 -25.90 11.62 43.03
CA LYS A 21 -25.36 12.78 43.71
C LYS A 21 -23.86 12.65 43.91
N SER A 22 -23.41 11.53 44.47
CA SER A 22 -21.98 11.24 44.68
C SER A 22 -21.18 11.31 43.39
N LEU A 23 -21.68 10.74 42.30
CA LEU A 23 -21.00 10.77 41.00
C LEU A 23 -20.86 12.20 40.46
N VAL A 24 -21.91 13.00 40.52
CA VAL A 24 -21.86 14.42 40.10
C VAL A 24 -20.89 15.24 40.95
N GLU A 25 -20.84 15.02 42.25
CA GLU A 25 -19.88 15.66 43.16
C GLU A 25 -18.42 15.25 42.85
N MET A 26 -18.21 14.04 42.33
CA MET A 26 -16.90 13.56 41.87
C MET A 26 -16.53 14.04 40.45
N GLY A 27 -17.42 14.75 39.72
CA GLY A 27 -17.19 15.29 38.38
C GLY A 27 -17.54 14.32 37.27
N TYR A 28 -18.39 13.32 37.48
CA TYR A 28 -18.91 12.42 36.43
C TYR A 28 -20.28 12.91 35.94
N SER A 29 -20.57 12.60 34.66
CA SER A 29 -21.89 12.87 34.08
C SER A 29 -22.75 11.62 34.17
N VAL A 30 -23.93 11.71 34.80
CA VAL A 30 -24.88 10.61 34.88
C VAL A 30 -25.90 10.74 33.75
N CYS A 31 -25.79 9.87 32.73
CA CYS A 31 -26.65 9.95 31.57
C CYS A 31 -28.07 9.43 31.77
N ALA A 32 -28.27 8.45 32.67
CA ALA A 32 -29.60 7.96 33.10
C ALA A 32 -29.49 7.10 34.35
N ILE A 33 -30.64 6.88 35.00
CA ILE A 33 -30.86 5.81 35.99
C ILE A 33 -31.87 4.86 35.40
N ALA A 34 -31.53 3.57 35.32
CA ALA A 34 -32.40 2.49 34.88
C ALA A 34 -32.82 1.66 36.09
N THR A 35 -34.11 1.37 36.22
CA THR A 35 -34.67 0.64 37.37
C THR A 35 -34.88 -0.84 37.11
N THR A 36 -34.63 -1.31 35.86
CA THR A 36 -34.74 -2.72 35.47
C THR A 36 -33.63 -3.11 34.50
N GLY A 37 -33.31 -4.42 34.40
CA GLY A 37 -32.32 -4.93 33.46
C GLY A 37 -32.67 -4.65 32.01
N GLU A 38 -33.94 -4.75 31.63
CA GLU A 38 -34.43 -4.48 30.26
C GLU A 38 -34.24 -3.01 29.88
N LEU A 39 -34.52 -2.10 30.84
CA LEU A 39 -34.30 -0.65 30.66
C LEU A 39 -32.80 -0.34 30.53
N ALA A 40 -31.98 -1.01 31.34
CA ALA A 40 -30.51 -0.88 31.27
C ALA A 40 -29.96 -1.26 29.89
N VAL A 41 -30.36 -2.39 29.34
CA VAL A 41 -29.91 -2.84 27.99
C VAL A 41 -30.31 -1.80 26.94
N ARG A 42 -31.54 -1.31 26.97
CA ARG A 42 -32.03 -0.31 26.02
C ARG A 42 -31.26 1.02 26.16
N LYS A 43 -31.10 1.51 27.40
CA LYS A 43 -30.39 2.78 27.67
C LYS A 43 -28.91 2.72 27.34
N ALA A 44 -28.25 1.57 27.56
CA ALA A 44 -26.87 1.35 27.16
C ALA A 44 -26.68 1.48 25.64
N ALA A 45 -27.61 0.93 24.86
CA ALA A 45 -27.58 1.01 23.40
C ALA A 45 -27.92 2.40 22.85
N GLU A 46 -28.83 3.15 23.53
CA GLU A 46 -29.22 4.50 23.11
C GLU A 46 -28.19 5.57 23.48
N LEU A 47 -27.65 5.51 24.69
CA LEU A 47 -26.85 6.62 25.28
C LEU A 47 -25.35 6.42 25.19
N HIS A 48 -24.90 5.19 24.89
CA HIS A 48 -23.50 4.82 24.82
C HIS A 48 -22.67 5.37 25.99
N PRO A 49 -22.97 4.96 27.25
CA PRO A 49 -22.21 5.42 28.41
C PRO A 49 -20.79 4.88 28.40
N ASP A 50 -19.87 5.59 29.03
CA ASP A 50 -18.46 5.16 29.17
C ASP A 50 -18.29 4.06 30.23
N LEU A 51 -19.25 3.96 31.20
CA LEU A 51 -19.27 2.95 32.25
C LEU A 51 -20.71 2.75 32.77
N ILE A 52 -21.00 1.53 33.21
CA ILE A 52 -22.26 1.14 33.81
C ILE A 52 -22.02 0.72 35.29
N LEU A 53 -22.68 1.34 36.20
CA LEU A 53 -22.82 0.84 37.58
C LEU A 53 -24.09 0.00 37.63
N MET A 54 -23.97 -1.30 37.91
CA MET A 54 -25.03 -2.28 37.77
C MET A 54 -25.29 -2.98 39.09
N ASP A 55 -26.47 -2.79 39.67
CA ASP A 55 -26.88 -3.66 40.76
C ASP A 55 -27.09 -5.10 40.25
N ILE A 56 -26.60 -6.06 40.99
CA ILE A 56 -26.79 -7.49 40.72
C ILE A 56 -28.25 -7.88 40.94
N MET A 57 -28.86 -7.39 41.97
CA MET A 57 -30.23 -7.73 42.38
C MET A 57 -31.20 -6.65 41.90
N LEU A 58 -31.80 -6.84 40.74
CA LEU A 58 -32.80 -5.91 40.19
C LEU A 58 -34.18 -6.52 40.27
N ALA A 59 -35.16 -5.68 40.47
CA ALA A 59 -36.58 -6.03 40.35
C ALA A 59 -36.91 -6.30 38.86
N GLY A 60 -37.70 -7.36 38.59
CA GLY A 60 -38.15 -7.69 37.25
C GLY A 60 -37.76 -9.10 36.80
N GLN A 61 -37.86 -9.36 35.48
CA GLN A 61 -37.58 -10.68 34.92
C GLN A 61 -36.09 -10.89 34.62
N MET A 62 -35.30 -9.80 34.54
CA MET A 62 -33.90 -9.80 34.21
C MET A 62 -33.07 -9.21 35.33
N ASN A 63 -32.17 -10.01 35.93
CA ASN A 63 -31.21 -9.55 36.91
C ASN A 63 -30.06 -8.77 36.30
N GLY A 64 -29.22 -8.11 37.14
CA GLY A 64 -28.10 -7.31 36.65
C GLY A 64 -27.03 -8.09 35.91
N ILE A 65 -26.81 -9.39 36.25
CA ILE A 65 -25.84 -10.23 35.57
C ILE A 65 -26.30 -10.56 34.13
N GLU A 66 -27.59 -10.89 33.98
CA GLU A 66 -28.17 -11.15 32.66
C GLU A 66 -28.18 -9.89 31.78
N ALA A 67 -28.49 -8.74 32.38
CA ALA A 67 -28.44 -7.44 31.71
C ALA A 67 -27.01 -7.11 31.22
N ALA A 68 -26.02 -7.28 32.09
CA ALA A 68 -24.62 -7.06 31.76
C ALA A 68 -24.12 -7.97 30.64
N ASP A 69 -24.50 -9.28 30.66
CA ASP A 69 -24.14 -10.20 29.56
C ASP A 69 -24.72 -9.75 28.22
N LYS A 70 -25.98 -9.33 28.18
CA LYS A 70 -26.61 -8.77 26.98
C LYS A 70 -25.91 -7.50 26.49
N ILE A 71 -25.60 -6.56 27.39
CA ILE A 71 -24.89 -5.32 27.07
C ILE A 71 -23.50 -5.64 26.52
N ARG A 72 -22.75 -6.53 27.15
CA ARG A 72 -21.42 -6.94 26.72
C ARG A 72 -21.39 -7.48 25.29
N ARG A 73 -22.37 -8.30 24.94
CA ARG A 73 -22.49 -8.87 23.58
C ARG A 73 -22.70 -7.83 22.48
N HIS A 74 -23.36 -6.71 22.80
CA HIS A 74 -23.76 -5.71 21.81
C HIS A 74 -22.94 -4.43 21.86
N CYS A 75 -22.58 -3.95 23.05
CA CYS A 75 -22.05 -2.60 23.24
C CYS A 75 -20.64 -2.55 23.84
N ARG A 76 -20.14 -3.67 24.41
CA ARG A 76 -18.80 -3.76 25.05
C ARG A 76 -18.48 -2.59 26.01
N ILE A 77 -19.47 -2.12 26.78
CA ILE A 77 -19.31 -1.07 27.78
C ILE A 77 -18.81 -1.70 29.08
N PRO A 78 -17.84 -1.09 29.80
CA PRO A 78 -17.36 -1.63 31.05
C PRO A 78 -18.46 -1.58 32.12
N VAL A 79 -18.66 -2.70 32.83
CA VAL A 79 -19.62 -2.86 33.90
C VAL A 79 -18.91 -3.02 35.22
N VAL A 80 -19.30 -2.22 36.22
CA VAL A 80 -18.94 -2.38 37.63
C VAL A 80 -20.19 -2.78 38.40
N TYR A 81 -20.12 -3.91 39.09
CA TYR A 81 -21.27 -4.39 39.85
C TYR A 81 -21.35 -3.73 41.23
N LEU A 82 -22.58 -3.40 41.61
CA LEU A 82 -22.94 -3.01 42.96
C LEU A 82 -23.59 -4.26 43.61
N THR A 83 -23.15 -4.66 44.78
CA THR A 83 -23.67 -5.85 45.47
C THR A 83 -23.80 -5.65 46.95
N ALA A 84 -24.91 -6.14 47.52
CA ALA A 84 -25.15 -6.06 48.97
C ALA A 84 -24.52 -7.23 49.76
N TYR A 85 -24.05 -8.30 49.07
CA TYR A 85 -23.60 -9.54 49.73
C TYR A 85 -22.42 -10.20 49.02
N SER A 86 -21.54 -10.83 49.84
CA SER A 86 -20.45 -11.70 49.41
C SER A 86 -20.90 -13.14 49.15
N ASP A 87 -22.07 -13.34 48.52
CA ASP A 87 -22.53 -14.71 48.21
C ASP A 87 -21.71 -15.27 47.07
N ASP A 88 -20.90 -16.28 47.36
CA ASP A 88 -19.95 -16.91 46.45
C ASP A 88 -20.60 -17.44 45.15
N THR A 89 -21.88 -17.78 45.20
CA THR A 89 -22.63 -18.29 44.05
C THR A 89 -22.95 -17.20 43.02
N PHE A 90 -23.26 -15.98 43.45
CA PHE A 90 -23.50 -14.84 42.56
C PHE A 90 -22.19 -14.25 42.02
N LEU A 91 -21.17 -14.17 42.88
CA LEU A 91 -19.82 -13.77 42.47
C LEU A 91 -19.22 -14.73 41.40
N ALA A 92 -19.47 -16.04 41.52
CA ALA A 92 -19.04 -17.01 40.51
C ALA A 92 -19.72 -16.79 39.16
N LYS A 93 -21.03 -16.50 39.14
CA LYS A 93 -21.78 -16.16 37.90
C LYS A 93 -21.39 -14.81 37.33
N ALA A 94 -21.21 -13.81 38.19
CA ALA A 94 -20.80 -12.47 37.76
C ALA A 94 -19.38 -12.46 37.16
N LYS A 95 -18.45 -13.33 37.61
CA LYS A 95 -17.13 -13.50 36.98
C LYS A 95 -17.19 -13.95 35.53
N LEU A 96 -18.21 -14.70 35.12
CA LEU A 96 -18.40 -15.13 33.73
C LEU A 96 -18.72 -13.98 32.77
N THR A 97 -19.20 -12.85 33.29
CA THR A 97 -19.47 -11.65 32.50
C THR A 97 -18.24 -10.74 32.39
N GLU A 98 -17.09 -11.15 32.94
CA GLU A 98 -15.81 -10.40 32.91
C GLU A 98 -15.97 -8.92 33.32
N PRO A 99 -16.49 -8.63 34.54
CA PRO A 99 -16.70 -7.26 34.96
C PRO A 99 -15.40 -6.52 35.22
N PHE A 100 -15.45 -5.21 35.12
CA PHE A 100 -14.29 -4.34 35.38
C PHE A 100 -14.08 -4.05 36.87
N GLY A 101 -15.07 -4.35 37.73
CA GLY A 101 -14.98 -4.19 39.18
C GLY A 101 -16.24 -4.59 39.91
N TYR A 102 -16.13 -4.65 41.24
CA TYR A 102 -17.22 -4.89 42.18
C TYR A 102 -17.14 -3.86 43.33
N ILE A 103 -18.28 -3.40 43.77
CA ILE A 103 -18.43 -2.48 44.91
C ILE A 103 -19.43 -3.09 45.86
N LEU A 104 -19.08 -3.26 47.13
CA LEU A 104 -19.94 -3.77 48.18
C LEU A 104 -20.76 -2.66 48.76
N LYS A 105 -22.08 -2.85 48.91
CA LYS A 105 -22.99 -1.95 49.62
C LYS A 105 -22.98 -2.27 51.12
N PRO A 106 -22.91 -1.27 52.03
CA PRO A 106 -22.76 0.16 51.78
C PRO A 106 -21.32 0.54 51.48
N PHE A 107 -21.11 1.36 50.45
CA PHE A 107 -19.79 1.79 49.98
C PHE A 107 -19.48 3.24 50.39
N ARG A 108 -18.17 3.56 50.43
CA ARG A 108 -17.70 4.94 50.63
C ARG A 108 -17.44 5.61 49.26
N GLU A 109 -17.59 6.93 49.21
CA GLU A 109 -17.31 7.71 47.99
C GLU A 109 -15.94 7.42 47.38
N MET A 110 -14.90 7.31 48.23
CA MET A 110 -13.54 6.99 47.77
C MET A 110 -13.47 5.63 47.11
N GLU A 111 -14.17 4.62 47.60
CA GLU A 111 -14.22 3.27 47.01
C GLU A 111 -14.92 3.30 45.66
N LEU A 112 -16.07 4.00 45.58
CA LEU A 112 -16.81 4.21 44.33
C LEU A 112 -15.91 4.88 43.27
N LYS A 113 -15.26 6.00 43.67
CA LYS A 113 -14.37 6.75 42.78
C LYS A 113 -13.20 5.88 42.26
N THR A 114 -12.48 5.25 43.19
CA THR A 114 -11.29 4.45 42.86
C THR A 114 -11.66 3.28 41.90
N THR A 115 -12.78 2.61 42.19
CA THR A 115 -13.22 1.48 41.33
C THR A 115 -13.62 1.95 39.95
N ILE A 116 -14.33 3.09 39.82
CA ILE A 116 -14.68 3.67 38.53
C ILE A 116 -13.43 4.05 37.73
N GLU A 117 -12.49 4.78 38.37
CA GLU A 117 -11.22 5.18 37.71
C GLU A 117 -10.42 3.98 37.22
N MET A 118 -10.30 2.93 38.06
CA MET A 118 -9.61 1.70 37.67
C MET A 118 -10.33 0.98 36.53
N ALA A 119 -11.65 0.91 36.56
CA ALA A 119 -12.45 0.27 35.51
C ALA A 119 -12.30 0.99 34.15
N LEU A 120 -12.41 2.34 34.18
CA LEU A 120 -12.21 3.15 32.96
C LEU A 120 -10.79 3.04 32.43
N TYR A 121 -9.78 3.06 33.27
CA TYR A 121 -8.38 2.91 32.91
C TYR A 121 -8.11 1.54 32.26
N LYS A 122 -8.55 0.46 32.92
CA LYS A 122 -8.41 -0.91 32.41
C LYS A 122 -9.08 -1.07 31.05
N TYR A 123 -10.31 -0.57 30.92
CA TYR A 123 -11.04 -0.60 29.65
C TYR A 123 -10.30 0.17 28.54
N ALA A 124 -9.80 1.36 28.84
CA ALA A 124 -9.05 2.16 27.87
C ALA A 124 -7.78 1.43 27.38
N MET A 125 -7.05 0.78 28.28
CA MET A 125 -5.85 0.00 27.94
C MET A 125 -6.18 -1.23 27.08
N GLU A 126 -7.20 -2.01 27.48
CA GLU A 126 -7.65 -3.17 26.70
C GLU A 126 -8.17 -2.77 25.30
N HIS A 127 -8.89 -1.66 25.23
CA HIS A 127 -9.41 -1.12 23.97
C HIS A 127 -8.28 -0.62 23.06
N ALA A 128 -7.30 0.10 23.61
CA ALA A 128 -6.13 0.57 22.85
C ALA A 128 -5.29 -0.60 22.31
N LEU A 129 -5.05 -1.62 23.14
CA LEU A 129 -4.34 -2.82 22.71
C LEU A 129 -5.06 -3.51 21.55
N ARG A 130 -6.36 -3.72 21.67
CA ARG A 130 -7.18 -4.35 20.63
C ARG A 130 -7.18 -3.57 19.32
N ILE A 131 -7.32 -2.23 19.38
CA ILE A 131 -7.22 -1.40 18.18
C ILE A 131 -5.84 -1.53 17.55
N SER A 132 -4.78 -1.53 18.33
CA SER A 132 -3.41 -1.69 17.83
C SER A 132 -3.23 -3.04 17.13
N GLU A 133 -3.70 -4.13 17.73
CA GLU A 133 -3.64 -5.49 17.15
C GLU A 133 -4.46 -5.56 15.85
N GLU A 134 -5.67 -5.02 15.84
CA GLU A 134 -6.54 -5.04 14.66
C GLU A 134 -5.98 -4.18 13.52
N THR A 135 -5.46 -3.00 13.84
CA THR A 135 -4.79 -2.12 12.88
C THR A 135 -3.58 -2.81 12.27
N THR A 136 -2.74 -3.43 13.09
CA THR A 136 -1.58 -4.20 12.63
C THR A 136 -2.02 -5.35 11.71
N ARG A 137 -3.05 -6.08 12.09
CA ARG A 137 -3.60 -7.18 11.27
C ARG A 137 -4.13 -6.69 9.92
N VAL A 138 -4.86 -5.58 9.90
CA VAL A 138 -5.37 -4.98 8.66
C VAL A 138 -4.22 -4.54 7.75
N LEU A 139 -3.21 -3.85 8.30
CA LEU A 139 -2.05 -3.39 7.54
C LEU A 139 -1.26 -4.56 6.93
N LEU A 140 -0.99 -5.61 7.70
CA LEU A 140 -0.27 -6.80 7.22
C LEU A 140 -1.03 -7.55 6.12
N ASN A 141 -2.37 -7.49 6.12
CA ASN A 141 -3.23 -8.16 5.14
C ASN A 141 -3.69 -7.28 3.98
N ALA A 142 -3.38 -5.97 4.00
CA ALA A 142 -3.74 -5.04 2.93
C ALA A 142 -2.92 -5.24 1.65
N THR A 143 -1.78 -5.92 1.74
CA THR A 143 -0.91 -6.20 0.59
C THR A 143 -1.06 -7.66 0.14
N GLY A 144 -0.80 -7.92 -1.16
CA GLY A 144 -0.66 -9.29 -1.67
C GLY A 144 0.72 -9.92 -1.40
N ASP A 145 1.64 -9.18 -0.78
CA ASP A 145 2.98 -9.65 -0.46
C ASP A 145 2.93 -10.71 0.65
N LEU A 146 3.83 -11.68 0.59
CA LEU A 146 3.97 -12.66 1.67
C LEU A 146 4.77 -12.03 2.80
N LEU A 147 4.15 -11.83 3.94
CA LEU A 147 4.77 -11.20 5.11
C LEU A 147 4.81 -12.17 6.26
N PHE A 148 5.96 -12.29 6.91
CA PHE A 148 6.10 -13.12 8.09
C PHE A 148 7.26 -12.70 8.99
N LEU A 149 7.17 -13.10 10.25
CA LEU A 149 8.22 -12.96 11.24
C LEU A 149 8.75 -14.35 11.60
N ILE A 150 10.07 -14.46 11.70
CA ILE A 150 10.74 -15.69 12.18
C ILE A 150 11.73 -15.34 13.28
N ASP A 151 11.91 -16.27 14.20
CA ASP A 151 12.98 -16.17 15.20
C ASP A 151 14.37 -16.44 14.58
N THR A 152 15.41 -16.29 15.38
CA THR A 152 16.79 -16.54 14.96
C THR A 152 17.08 -18.02 14.64
N ARG A 153 16.13 -18.91 14.90
CA ARG A 153 16.21 -20.36 14.58
C ARG A 153 15.37 -20.72 13.35
N GLY A 154 14.74 -19.74 12.69
CA GLY A 154 13.89 -19.93 11.51
C GLY A 154 12.48 -20.39 11.81
N ARG A 155 11.98 -20.25 13.03
CA ARG A 155 10.62 -20.62 13.39
C ARG A 155 9.68 -19.44 13.20
N PHE A 156 8.51 -19.69 12.59
CA PHE A 156 7.50 -18.68 12.40
C PHE A 156 6.92 -18.16 13.71
N LEU A 157 6.95 -16.85 13.90
CA LEU A 157 6.33 -16.14 15.01
C LEU A 157 5.01 -15.49 14.57
N ALA A 158 4.92 -15.04 13.33
CA ALA A 158 3.71 -14.49 12.74
C ALA A 158 3.75 -14.66 11.22
N VAL A 159 2.57 -14.78 10.60
CA VAL A 159 2.40 -14.78 9.14
C VAL A 159 1.16 -13.99 8.77
N ASN A 160 1.14 -13.40 7.57
CA ASN A 160 -0.06 -12.75 7.06
C ASN A 160 -0.95 -13.74 6.29
N GLN A 161 -2.16 -13.29 5.96
CA GLN A 161 -3.15 -14.11 5.26
C GLN A 161 -2.71 -14.48 3.83
N ALA A 162 -1.88 -13.65 3.17
CA ALA A 162 -1.37 -13.94 1.85
C ALA A 162 -0.48 -15.20 1.83
N LEU A 163 0.43 -15.34 2.82
CA LEU A 163 1.25 -16.55 2.97
C LEU A 163 0.40 -17.76 3.34
N ALA A 164 -0.54 -17.59 4.27
CA ALA A 164 -1.44 -18.67 4.69
C ALA A 164 -2.25 -19.22 3.50
N LYS A 165 -2.86 -18.36 2.70
CA LYS A 165 -3.57 -18.73 1.47
C LYS A 165 -2.68 -19.43 0.45
N LYS A 166 -1.46 -18.91 0.22
CA LYS A 166 -0.51 -19.51 -0.74
C LYS A 166 -0.09 -20.93 -0.32
N ALA A 167 0.00 -21.16 0.98
CA ALA A 167 0.35 -22.47 1.53
C ALA A 167 -0.84 -23.41 1.72
N GLY A 168 -2.08 -22.92 1.60
CA GLY A 168 -3.29 -23.70 1.85
C GLY A 168 -3.45 -24.12 3.31
N LYS A 169 -2.99 -23.30 4.26
CA LYS A 169 -2.98 -23.57 5.71
C LYS A 169 -3.59 -22.41 6.48
N ASP A 170 -4.03 -22.66 7.70
CA ASP A 170 -4.43 -21.61 8.63
C ASP A 170 -3.20 -20.94 9.26
N ILE A 171 -3.33 -19.65 9.64
CA ILE A 171 -2.25 -18.86 10.27
C ILE A 171 -1.69 -19.58 11.51
N GLN A 172 -2.55 -20.21 12.29
CA GLN A 172 -2.20 -20.94 13.52
C GLN A 172 -1.26 -22.13 13.26
N ASP A 173 -1.39 -22.78 12.11
CA ASP A 173 -0.58 -23.95 11.75
C ASP A 173 0.88 -23.59 11.44
N PHE A 174 1.18 -22.32 11.27
CA PHE A 174 2.56 -21.85 11.03
C PHE A 174 3.33 -21.60 12.31
N ILE A 175 2.66 -21.12 13.35
CA ILE A 175 3.33 -20.62 14.55
C ILE A 175 4.18 -21.72 15.20
N GLY A 176 5.47 -21.44 15.39
CA GLY A 176 6.45 -22.37 15.93
C GLY A 176 7.00 -23.41 14.94
N THR A 177 6.45 -23.50 13.70
CA THR A 177 7.00 -24.37 12.66
C THR A 177 8.22 -23.76 11.98
N ASP A 178 9.08 -24.60 11.42
CA ASP A 178 10.31 -24.18 10.76
C ASP A 178 10.07 -23.77 9.30
N ILE A 179 10.73 -22.70 8.85
CA ILE A 179 10.63 -22.17 7.48
C ILE A 179 11.02 -23.19 6.41
N THR A 180 11.89 -24.16 6.73
CA THR A 180 12.31 -25.23 5.82
C THR A 180 11.15 -26.10 5.37
N GLN A 181 10.05 -26.19 6.15
CA GLN A 181 8.86 -26.90 5.73
C GLN A 181 8.23 -26.28 4.47
N LEU A 182 8.20 -24.95 4.39
CA LEU A 182 7.66 -24.26 3.21
C LEU A 182 8.59 -24.36 1.99
N VAL A 183 9.89 -24.44 2.24
CA VAL A 183 10.88 -24.69 1.17
C VAL A 183 10.71 -26.12 0.63
N ASN A 184 10.58 -27.11 1.50
CA ASN A 184 10.37 -28.51 1.10
C ASN A 184 9.03 -28.70 0.35
N GLN A 185 8.01 -27.91 0.68
CA GLN A 185 6.73 -27.87 -0.04
C GLN A 185 6.83 -27.07 -1.35
N GLY A 186 7.95 -26.41 -1.62
CA GLY A 186 8.18 -25.59 -2.80
C GLY A 186 7.32 -24.33 -2.82
N ILE A 187 6.94 -23.80 -1.67
CA ILE A 187 6.23 -22.52 -1.52
C ILE A 187 7.23 -21.37 -1.48
N LEU A 188 8.37 -21.59 -0.82
CA LEU A 188 9.50 -20.69 -0.77
C LEU A 188 10.70 -21.30 -1.50
N SER A 189 11.61 -20.45 -1.99
CA SER A 189 12.83 -20.90 -2.64
C SER A 189 13.84 -21.47 -1.65
N SER A 190 14.74 -22.33 -2.15
CA SER A 190 15.87 -22.85 -1.37
C SER A 190 16.86 -21.76 -0.94
N ARG A 191 16.91 -20.64 -1.65
CA ARG A 191 17.71 -19.47 -1.30
C ARG A 191 17.27 -18.86 0.03
N MET A 192 15.97 -18.90 0.33
CA MET A 192 15.43 -18.50 1.63
C MET A 192 15.90 -19.41 2.76
N ALA A 193 16.05 -20.72 2.52
CA ALA A 193 16.60 -21.64 3.52
C ALA A 193 18.13 -21.55 3.65
N ALA A 194 18.80 -21.30 2.52
CA ALA A 194 20.25 -21.12 2.49
C ALA A 194 20.71 -19.78 3.05
N TRP A 195 19.78 -18.81 3.16
CA TRP A 195 20.06 -17.57 3.87
C TRP A 195 20.23 -17.93 5.35
N ASN A 196 21.50 -18.17 5.70
CA ASN A 196 21.87 -18.45 7.07
C ASN A 196 21.35 -17.31 7.94
N LEU A 197 20.46 -17.64 8.87
CA LEU A 197 19.96 -16.74 9.91
C LEU A 197 21.13 -16.33 10.81
N ASN A 198 22.07 -15.60 10.19
CA ASN A 198 23.25 -15.14 10.87
C ASN A 198 22.86 -13.96 11.76
N THR A 199 22.76 -14.23 13.06
CA THR A 199 22.45 -13.24 14.09
C THR A 199 23.42 -12.06 14.13
N ASN A 200 24.58 -12.17 13.47
CA ASN A 200 25.53 -11.07 13.33
C ASN A 200 25.16 -10.08 12.20
N GLN A 201 24.21 -10.44 11.33
CA GLN A 201 23.80 -9.57 10.24
C GLN A 201 22.76 -8.55 10.72
N LYS A 202 23.22 -7.36 11.06
CA LYS A 202 22.39 -6.24 11.54
C LYS A 202 21.82 -5.36 10.42
N GLN A 203 22.20 -5.62 9.16
CA GLN A 203 21.72 -4.83 8.00
C GLN A 203 20.64 -5.60 7.24
N PRO A 204 19.64 -4.88 6.70
CA PRO A 204 18.64 -5.50 5.81
C PRO A 204 19.30 -6.13 4.58
N VAL A 205 18.74 -7.26 4.15
CA VAL A 205 19.12 -7.94 2.90
C VAL A 205 17.96 -7.89 1.94
N ARG A 206 18.24 -7.55 0.69
CA ARG A 206 17.26 -7.58 -0.40
C ARG A 206 17.84 -8.26 -1.61
N PHE A 207 17.07 -9.13 -2.24
CA PHE A 207 17.45 -9.80 -3.48
C PHE A 207 16.24 -10.13 -4.32
N GLN A 208 16.46 -10.21 -5.63
CA GLN A 208 15.47 -10.72 -6.57
C GLN A 208 15.90 -12.10 -7.07
N GLU A 209 14.92 -12.98 -7.27
CA GLU A 209 15.15 -14.30 -7.80
C GLU A 209 13.98 -14.78 -8.65
N GLU A 210 14.28 -15.64 -9.61
CA GLU A 210 13.27 -16.37 -10.34
C GLU A 210 13.06 -17.73 -9.66
N PHE A 211 11.81 -18.02 -9.34
CA PHE A 211 11.42 -19.29 -8.73
C PHE A 211 10.09 -19.75 -9.33
N ARG A 212 10.08 -20.97 -9.90
CA ARG A 212 8.89 -21.56 -10.54
C ARG A 212 8.24 -20.65 -11.59
N ASN A 213 9.04 -20.09 -12.48
CA ASN A 213 8.58 -19.22 -13.57
C ASN A 213 7.93 -17.88 -13.09
N SER A 214 8.20 -17.49 -11.86
CA SER A 214 7.79 -16.23 -11.26
C SER A 214 8.99 -15.51 -10.67
N TRP A 215 8.97 -14.18 -10.74
CA TRP A 215 10.01 -13.33 -10.15
C TRP A 215 9.56 -12.83 -8.78
N PHE A 216 10.40 -13.00 -7.80
CA PHE A 216 10.16 -12.55 -6.43
C PHE A 216 11.22 -11.55 -5.99
N ASP A 217 10.77 -10.46 -5.35
CA ASP A 217 11.63 -9.50 -4.66
C ASP A 217 11.49 -9.75 -3.17
N THR A 218 12.57 -10.25 -2.57
CA THR A 218 12.61 -10.64 -1.17
C THR A 218 13.42 -9.64 -0.37
N ALA A 219 12.85 -9.14 0.72
CA ALA A 219 13.51 -8.28 1.68
C ALA A 219 13.43 -8.89 3.08
N ILE A 220 14.56 -8.90 3.79
CA ILE A 220 14.72 -9.47 5.13
C ILE A 220 15.30 -8.38 6.02
N TYR A 221 14.57 -8.05 7.08
CA TYR A 221 14.92 -7.01 8.03
C TYR A 221 15.20 -7.62 9.40
N PRO A 222 16.43 -7.51 9.91
CA PRO A 222 16.70 -7.90 11.29
C PRO A 222 16.03 -6.92 12.26
N VAL A 223 15.40 -7.44 13.29
CA VAL A 223 14.83 -6.66 14.39
C VAL A 223 15.71 -6.90 15.61
N THR A 224 16.17 -5.81 16.22
CA THR A 224 17.12 -5.86 17.34
C THR A 224 16.44 -5.53 18.67
N SER A 225 16.93 -6.14 19.74
CA SER A 225 16.61 -5.76 21.11
C SER A 225 17.21 -4.37 21.45
N PRO A 226 16.81 -3.74 22.56
CA PRO A 226 17.43 -2.51 23.04
C PRO A 226 18.96 -2.62 23.26
N GLU A 227 19.45 -3.81 23.56
CA GLU A 227 20.87 -4.13 23.75
C GLU A 227 21.61 -4.30 22.42
N GLY A 228 20.91 -4.30 21.31
CA GLY A 228 21.44 -4.35 19.95
C GLY A 228 21.65 -5.76 19.39
N ASP A 229 21.11 -6.80 20.05
CA ASP A 229 21.14 -8.17 19.54
C ASP A 229 19.94 -8.43 18.62
N VAL A 230 20.16 -9.19 17.53
CA VAL A 230 19.07 -9.60 16.63
C VAL A 230 18.21 -10.64 17.33
N VAL A 231 16.92 -10.33 17.50
CA VAL A 231 15.95 -11.20 18.18
C VAL A 231 15.01 -11.92 17.22
N LEU A 232 14.73 -11.31 16.06
CA LEU A 232 13.90 -11.91 15.02
C LEU A 232 14.18 -11.25 13.65
N PHE A 233 13.61 -11.84 12.60
CA PHE A 233 13.66 -11.29 11.25
C PHE A 233 12.24 -11.06 10.72
N ALA A 234 12.02 -9.87 10.15
CA ALA A 234 10.82 -9.57 9.37
C ALA A 234 11.12 -9.81 7.89
N VAL A 235 10.31 -10.64 7.23
CA VAL A 235 10.50 -11.02 5.83
C VAL A 235 9.31 -10.56 5.01
N SER A 236 9.63 -9.95 3.87
CA SER A 236 8.66 -9.55 2.85
C SER A 236 9.07 -10.17 1.51
N ILE A 237 8.12 -10.85 0.84
CA ILE A 237 8.32 -11.44 -0.48
C ILE A 237 7.21 -10.93 -1.38
N ARG A 238 7.59 -10.18 -2.41
CA ARG A 238 6.70 -9.60 -3.42
C ARG A 238 6.84 -10.34 -4.74
N ASP A 239 5.72 -10.73 -5.33
CA ASP A 239 5.70 -11.21 -6.71
C ASP A 239 5.80 -10.01 -7.67
N VAL A 240 6.92 -9.94 -8.40
CA VAL A 240 7.22 -8.87 -9.37
C VAL A 240 7.21 -9.40 -10.81
N THR A 241 6.59 -10.57 -11.04
CA THR A 241 6.57 -11.22 -12.35
C THR A 241 5.94 -10.36 -13.43
N SER A 242 4.80 -9.73 -13.14
CA SER A 242 4.11 -8.84 -14.10
C SER A 242 4.95 -7.61 -14.43
N GLN A 243 5.58 -7.02 -13.42
CA GLN A 243 6.47 -5.87 -13.61
C GLN A 243 7.67 -6.25 -14.49
N LYS A 244 8.34 -7.37 -14.19
CA LYS A 244 9.48 -7.87 -14.97
C LYS A 244 9.12 -8.19 -16.43
N LYS A 245 7.95 -8.78 -16.65
CA LYS A 245 7.45 -9.04 -18.01
C LYS A 245 7.18 -7.77 -18.80
N GLN A 246 6.61 -6.76 -18.16
CA GLN A 246 6.38 -5.45 -18.79
C GLN A 246 7.69 -4.72 -19.12
N GLU A 247 8.65 -4.71 -18.21
CA GLU A 247 9.97 -4.13 -18.41
C GLU A 247 10.69 -4.81 -19.59
N GLU A 248 10.67 -6.14 -19.62
CA GLU A 248 11.27 -6.92 -20.69
C GLU A 248 10.58 -6.70 -22.06
N GLN A 249 9.24 -6.67 -22.06
CA GLN A 249 8.48 -6.39 -23.29
C GLN A 249 8.74 -4.99 -23.82
N SER A 250 8.84 -4.00 -22.93
CA SER A 250 9.19 -2.62 -23.30
C SER A 250 10.60 -2.56 -23.90
N ARG A 251 11.55 -3.25 -23.27
CA ARG A 251 12.93 -3.35 -23.77
C ARG A 251 13.00 -4.02 -25.16
N GLN A 252 12.29 -5.14 -25.33
CA GLN A 252 12.24 -5.84 -26.62
C GLN A 252 11.59 -4.99 -27.71
N ASN A 253 10.53 -4.26 -27.40
CA ASN A 253 9.90 -3.33 -28.33
C ASN A 253 10.87 -2.20 -28.71
N GLU A 254 11.59 -1.62 -27.76
CA GLU A 254 12.57 -0.58 -28.04
C GLU A 254 13.71 -1.10 -28.95
N GLU A 255 14.25 -2.28 -28.64
CA GLU A 255 15.29 -2.92 -29.45
C GLU A 255 14.77 -3.25 -30.86
N PHE A 256 13.53 -3.76 -30.97
CA PHE A 256 12.90 -4.04 -32.24
C PHE A 256 12.73 -2.79 -33.10
N PHE A 257 12.19 -1.70 -32.54
CA PHE A 257 12.07 -0.44 -33.27
C PHE A 257 13.42 0.17 -33.63
N ARG A 258 14.41 0.07 -32.74
CA ARG A 258 15.77 0.52 -33.02
C ARG A 258 16.37 -0.24 -34.21
N SER A 259 16.28 -1.58 -34.22
CA SER A 259 16.76 -2.41 -35.33
C SER A 259 16.03 -2.07 -36.65
N LEU A 260 14.72 -1.85 -36.61
CA LEU A 260 13.98 -1.44 -37.82
C LEU A 260 14.47 -0.12 -38.41
N ILE A 261 14.77 0.89 -37.51
CA ILE A 261 15.28 2.20 -37.93
C ILE A 261 16.73 2.10 -38.39
N GLU A 262 17.54 1.28 -37.74
CA GLU A 262 18.96 1.09 -38.10
C GLU A 262 19.13 0.35 -39.44
N ASP A 263 18.29 -0.64 -39.75
CA ASP A 263 18.38 -1.45 -40.95
C ASP A 263 17.64 -0.83 -42.16
N THR A 264 16.80 0.19 -41.93
CA THR A 264 16.14 0.86 -43.07
C THR A 264 17.13 1.68 -43.89
N SER A 265 16.91 1.71 -45.20
CA SER A 265 17.64 2.60 -46.13
C SER A 265 17.08 4.03 -46.12
N ASP A 266 16.00 4.26 -45.42
CA ASP A 266 15.34 5.56 -45.37
C ASP A 266 16.09 6.51 -44.42
N VAL A 267 16.29 7.73 -44.88
CA VAL A 267 16.81 8.82 -44.05
C VAL A 267 15.64 9.39 -43.24
N ILE A 268 15.64 9.13 -41.93
CA ILE A 268 14.65 9.69 -41.02
C ILE A 268 15.34 10.80 -40.21
N ALA A 269 14.78 12.01 -40.25
CA ALA A 269 15.27 13.15 -39.50
C ALA A 269 14.13 13.84 -38.75
N VAL A 270 14.38 14.24 -37.51
CA VAL A 270 13.46 15.08 -36.72
C VAL A 270 14.06 16.47 -36.63
N LEU A 271 13.28 17.48 -37.06
CA LEU A 271 13.69 18.87 -37.13
C LEU A 271 12.99 19.71 -36.06
N ASN A 272 13.73 20.68 -35.53
CA ASN A 272 13.19 21.75 -34.70
C ASN A 272 12.40 22.76 -35.57
N ARG A 273 11.73 23.74 -34.93
CA ARG A 273 10.96 24.80 -35.61
C ARG A 273 11.80 25.66 -36.52
N ASP A 274 13.06 25.81 -36.25
CA ASP A 274 14.04 26.55 -37.07
C ASP A 274 14.67 25.73 -38.20
N GLY A 275 14.22 24.47 -38.38
CA GLY A 275 14.75 23.54 -39.39
C GLY A 275 16.06 22.91 -39.05
N THR A 276 16.55 23.05 -37.80
CA THR A 276 17.77 22.36 -37.32
C THR A 276 17.48 20.91 -36.98
N LEU A 277 18.46 20.03 -37.21
CA LEU A 277 18.40 18.60 -36.91
C LEU A 277 18.45 18.37 -35.39
N ARG A 278 17.44 17.69 -34.86
CA ARG A 278 17.40 17.25 -33.48
C ARG A 278 17.76 15.78 -33.33
N HIS A 279 17.34 14.98 -34.30
CA HIS A 279 17.62 13.55 -34.37
C HIS A 279 17.65 13.09 -35.83
N GLU A 280 18.53 12.18 -36.16
CA GLU A 280 18.61 11.52 -37.46
C GLU A 280 18.92 10.04 -37.34
N SER A 281 18.42 9.25 -38.30
CA SER A 281 18.71 7.83 -38.39
C SER A 281 20.14 7.57 -38.88
N PRO A 282 20.80 6.48 -38.44
CA PRO A 282 22.13 6.08 -38.91
C PRO A 282 22.24 5.88 -40.45
N SER A 283 21.11 5.75 -41.10
CA SER A 283 21.05 5.63 -42.57
C SER A 283 21.58 6.89 -43.29
N ILE A 284 21.59 8.06 -42.65
CA ILE A 284 22.18 9.27 -43.25
C ILE A 284 23.70 9.05 -43.55
N ALA A 285 24.39 8.33 -42.64
CA ALA A 285 25.79 7.98 -42.85
C ALA A 285 25.96 7.01 -44.06
N ARG A 286 25.10 5.99 -44.12
CA ARG A 286 25.18 5.00 -45.19
C ARG A 286 24.78 5.56 -46.55
N CYS A 287 23.74 6.41 -46.58
CA CYS A 287 23.18 6.91 -47.81
C CYS A 287 23.86 8.18 -48.32
N LEU A 288 24.32 9.05 -47.44
CA LEU A 288 24.87 10.36 -47.79
C LEU A 288 26.30 10.62 -47.26
N GLY A 289 26.82 9.71 -46.44
CA GLY A 289 28.19 9.78 -45.90
C GLY A 289 28.35 10.76 -44.74
N TYR A 290 27.30 11.37 -44.22
CA TYR A 290 27.39 12.31 -43.11
C TYR A 290 27.43 11.55 -41.75
N ASP A 291 28.33 11.98 -40.88
CA ASP A 291 28.35 11.50 -39.50
C ASP A 291 27.18 12.10 -38.72
N PRO A 292 26.21 11.28 -38.22
CA PRO A 292 25.07 11.77 -37.45
C PRO A 292 25.50 12.71 -36.31
N ALA A 293 26.53 12.38 -35.55
CA ALA A 293 26.99 13.20 -34.43
C ALA A 293 27.42 14.63 -34.84
N GLN A 294 27.86 14.78 -36.10
CA GLN A 294 28.31 16.09 -36.63
C GLN A 294 27.14 16.89 -37.25
N MET A 295 25.99 16.22 -37.49
CA MET A 295 24.82 16.84 -38.11
C MET A 295 23.87 17.43 -37.07
N ALA A 296 23.87 16.97 -35.84
CA ALA A 296 23.03 17.46 -34.77
C ALA A 296 23.16 18.98 -34.60
N GLY A 297 22.02 19.69 -34.55
CA GLY A 297 21.96 21.15 -34.45
C GLY A 297 22.25 21.93 -35.73
N LYS A 298 22.66 21.26 -36.84
CA LYS A 298 22.81 21.94 -38.13
C LYS A 298 21.47 22.01 -38.86
N PRO A 299 21.24 23.02 -39.70
CA PRO A 299 20.01 23.11 -40.48
C PRO A 299 19.97 21.97 -41.54
N PHE A 300 18.83 21.32 -41.68
CA PHE A 300 18.64 20.28 -42.70
C PHE A 300 18.87 20.79 -44.11
N SER A 301 18.57 22.09 -44.33
CA SER A 301 18.82 22.77 -45.62
C SER A 301 20.30 22.76 -46.03
N ALA A 302 21.25 22.56 -45.13
CA ALA A 302 22.68 22.47 -45.44
C ALA A 302 23.03 21.26 -46.35
N ILE A 303 22.26 20.18 -46.25
CA ILE A 303 22.40 18.99 -47.08
C ILE A 303 21.54 19.06 -48.35
N VAL A 304 20.63 20.02 -48.49
CA VAL A 304 19.83 20.24 -49.68
C VAL A 304 20.66 21.02 -50.71
N SER A 305 20.60 20.62 -51.98
CA SER A 305 21.27 21.36 -53.07
C SER A 305 20.71 22.78 -53.20
N ASP A 306 21.54 23.73 -53.58
CA ASP A 306 21.19 25.17 -53.57
C ASP A 306 19.94 25.46 -54.40
N ASP A 307 19.78 24.77 -55.55
CA ASP A 307 18.64 24.89 -56.45
C ASP A 307 17.31 24.40 -55.80
N HIS A 308 17.39 23.48 -54.85
CA HIS A 308 16.23 22.88 -54.16
C HIS A 308 15.98 23.46 -52.78
N GLN A 309 16.85 24.31 -52.25
CA GLN A 309 16.62 24.97 -50.95
C GLN A 309 15.33 25.82 -50.90
N PRO A 310 14.97 26.60 -51.93
CA PRO A 310 13.70 27.36 -51.91
C PRO A 310 12.47 26.43 -51.80
N LEU A 311 12.47 25.29 -52.55
CA LEU A 311 11.41 24.30 -52.47
C LEU A 311 11.30 23.67 -51.07
N PHE A 312 12.44 23.27 -50.51
CA PHE A 312 12.47 22.72 -49.17
C PHE A 312 11.90 23.70 -48.12
N ARG A 313 12.33 24.97 -48.16
CA ARG A 313 11.83 26.04 -47.26
C ARG A 313 10.31 26.20 -47.40
N GLN A 314 9.83 26.30 -48.61
CA GLN A 314 8.39 26.46 -48.87
C GLN A 314 7.58 25.32 -48.26
N VAL A 315 7.98 24.05 -48.52
CA VAL A 315 7.28 22.88 -48.00
C VAL A 315 7.41 22.78 -46.49
N PHE A 316 8.57 23.08 -45.94
CA PHE A 316 8.84 23.08 -44.51
C PHE A 316 7.97 24.09 -43.75
N ASP A 317 7.91 25.33 -44.24
CA ASP A 317 7.10 26.42 -43.67
C ASP A 317 5.60 26.09 -43.76
N GLU A 318 5.12 25.52 -44.88
CA GLU A 318 3.74 25.09 -45.04
C GLU A 318 3.38 24.00 -43.99
N VAL A 319 4.26 22.98 -43.85
CA VAL A 319 4.08 21.89 -42.92
C VAL A 319 4.13 22.37 -41.46
N LEU A 320 5.06 23.28 -41.16
CA LEU A 320 5.23 23.83 -39.82
C LEU A 320 4.00 24.59 -39.31
N MET A 321 3.30 25.29 -40.23
CA MET A 321 2.12 26.07 -39.88
C MET A 321 0.88 25.24 -39.55
N THR A 322 0.83 23.98 -39.97
CA THR A 322 -0.36 23.12 -39.84
C THR A 322 -0.03 21.83 -39.12
N PRO A 323 -0.39 21.68 -37.85
CA PRO A 323 -0.18 20.42 -37.12
C PRO A 323 -0.85 19.22 -37.82
N GLY A 324 -0.14 18.11 -37.93
CA GLY A 324 -0.61 16.90 -38.59
C GLY A 324 -0.53 16.91 -40.11
N LEU A 325 -0.11 18.02 -40.75
CA LEU A 325 0.05 18.09 -42.19
C LEU A 325 1.22 17.20 -42.63
N VAL A 326 1.00 16.48 -43.74
CA VAL A 326 1.99 15.66 -44.42
C VAL A 326 2.11 16.12 -45.86
N ARG A 327 3.32 16.36 -46.34
CA ARG A 327 3.60 16.75 -47.74
C ARG A 327 4.63 15.84 -48.34
N PRO A 328 4.40 15.33 -49.55
CA PRO A 328 5.44 14.66 -50.33
C PRO A 328 6.49 15.67 -50.77
N VAL A 329 7.73 15.24 -50.83
CA VAL A 329 8.82 16.10 -51.28
C VAL A 329 9.83 15.26 -52.12
N ARG A 330 10.34 15.92 -53.17
CA ARG A 330 11.44 15.40 -53.94
C ARG A 330 12.55 16.42 -54.01
N LEU A 331 13.68 16.13 -53.35
CA LEU A 331 14.79 17.05 -53.20
C LEU A 331 16.05 16.47 -53.79
N GLN A 332 16.88 17.33 -54.35
CA GLN A 332 18.27 16.99 -54.60
C GLN A 332 19.09 17.34 -53.37
N VAL A 333 19.80 16.31 -52.83
CA VAL A 333 20.62 16.43 -51.65
C VAL A 333 22.10 16.24 -51.96
N LYS A 334 22.95 16.94 -51.23
CA LYS A 334 24.40 16.85 -51.32
C LYS A 334 24.87 15.61 -50.54
N SER A 335 25.73 14.80 -51.09
CA SER A 335 26.43 13.73 -50.39
C SER A 335 27.87 14.14 -50.11
N MET A 336 28.51 13.57 -49.08
CA MET A 336 29.89 13.84 -48.73
C MET A 336 30.90 13.48 -49.82
N ASP A 337 30.54 12.57 -50.76
CA ASP A 337 31.38 12.23 -51.93
C ASP A 337 31.28 13.27 -53.06
N GLY A 338 30.52 14.38 -52.80
CA GLY A 338 30.34 15.48 -53.76
C GLY A 338 29.31 15.18 -54.86
N LYS A 339 28.68 13.98 -54.92
CA LYS A 339 27.67 13.64 -55.90
C LYS A 339 26.28 14.05 -55.42
N PRO A 340 25.49 14.73 -56.26
CA PRO A 340 24.10 14.99 -55.95
C PRO A 340 23.28 13.70 -56.00
N ARG A 341 22.35 13.53 -55.02
CA ARG A 341 21.43 12.40 -54.95
C ARG A 341 20.00 12.86 -54.90
N ILE A 342 19.06 12.10 -55.39
CA ILE A 342 17.65 12.44 -55.29
C ILE A 342 17.08 11.73 -54.06
N MET A 343 16.55 12.52 -53.17
CA MET A 343 15.75 12.07 -52.03
C MET A 343 14.26 12.30 -52.34
N GLU A 344 13.49 11.21 -52.30
CA GLU A 344 12.03 11.26 -52.34
C GLU A 344 11.49 10.85 -51.00
N GLY A 345 10.42 11.50 -50.55
CA GLY A 345 9.88 11.19 -49.24
C GLY A 345 8.74 12.11 -48.81
N ILE A 346 8.52 12.22 -47.52
CA ILE A 346 7.49 13.05 -46.94
C ILE A 346 8.06 13.91 -45.80
N ILE A 347 7.48 15.08 -45.62
CA ILE A 347 7.70 15.95 -44.46
C ILE A 347 6.38 16.01 -43.69
N SER A 348 6.43 15.76 -42.40
CA SER A 348 5.24 15.65 -41.52
C SER A 348 5.39 16.51 -40.29
N ASN A 349 4.34 17.27 -39.95
CA ASN A 349 4.28 18.04 -38.71
C ASN A 349 3.73 17.17 -37.59
N LEU A 350 4.59 16.77 -36.65
CA LEU A 350 4.25 16.03 -35.45
C LEU A 350 4.39 16.87 -34.16
N TYR A 351 4.33 18.22 -34.27
CA TYR A 351 4.22 19.06 -33.11
C TYR A 351 2.92 18.77 -32.34
N GLY A 352 3.03 18.61 -31.01
CA GLY A 352 1.94 18.16 -30.15
C GLY A 352 1.87 16.63 -29.98
N ASN A 353 2.69 15.87 -30.72
CA ASN A 353 2.88 14.45 -30.39
C ASN A 353 3.76 14.34 -29.14
N PRO A 354 3.33 13.64 -28.09
CA PRO A 354 4.05 13.63 -26.78
C PRO A 354 5.45 13.01 -26.82
N VAL A 355 5.78 12.29 -27.89
CA VAL A 355 7.07 11.60 -28.04
C VAL A 355 8.01 12.33 -28.99
N ILE A 356 7.51 12.75 -30.17
CA ILE A 356 8.34 13.29 -31.26
C ILE A 356 8.42 14.83 -31.17
N ASP A 357 7.30 15.51 -31.00
CA ASP A 357 7.16 16.98 -30.88
C ASP A 357 8.09 17.76 -31.81
N GLY A 358 7.97 17.52 -33.12
CA GLY A 358 8.82 18.11 -34.13
C GLY A 358 8.33 17.88 -35.55
N VAL A 359 9.07 18.39 -36.53
CA VAL A 359 8.85 18.08 -37.95
C VAL A 359 9.69 16.87 -38.34
N VAL A 360 9.06 15.83 -38.89
CA VAL A 360 9.74 14.62 -39.33
C VAL A 360 9.92 14.66 -40.86
N VAL A 361 11.14 14.46 -41.30
CA VAL A 361 11.50 14.18 -42.69
C VAL A 361 11.78 12.68 -42.79
N ASN A 362 11.05 11.97 -43.64
CA ASN A 362 11.30 10.58 -43.95
C ASN A 362 11.47 10.45 -45.48
N GLY A 363 12.66 10.08 -45.91
CA GLY A 363 12.97 10.02 -47.33
C GLY A 363 13.94 8.91 -47.67
N TRP A 364 13.79 8.33 -48.87
CA TRP A 364 14.69 7.32 -49.44
C TRP A 364 15.51 7.93 -50.57
N ILE A 365 16.74 7.50 -50.66
CA ILE A 365 17.70 7.95 -51.68
C ILE A 365 17.60 7.05 -52.89
N LYS A 366 17.30 7.66 -54.07
CA LYS A 366 17.39 6.96 -55.35
C LYS A 366 18.81 7.04 -55.92
N ASN A 367 19.38 5.90 -56.28
CA ASN A 367 20.60 5.86 -57.06
C ASN A 367 20.27 6.18 -58.53
N GLU A 368 21.08 6.98 -59.20
CA GLU A 368 20.90 7.43 -60.60
C GLU A 368 20.81 6.33 -61.64
N SER A 369 20.91 5.05 -61.27
CA SER A 369 20.87 3.90 -62.20
C SER A 369 19.46 3.39 -62.48
N GLN A 370 18.38 4.07 -62.08
CA GLN A 370 17.00 3.67 -62.29
C GLN A 370 16.11 4.79 -62.86
N VAL A 371 16.64 5.59 -63.79
CA VAL A 371 15.83 6.51 -64.62
C VAL A 371 15.76 5.94 -66.01
#